data_0095445a2ca81cee8c2b60302c8f37b9
#
_entry.id   0095445a2ca81cee8c2b60302c8f37b9
#
_cell.length_a   1.000
_cell.length_b   1.000
_cell.length_c   1.000
_cell.angle_alpha   90.00
_cell.angle_beta   90.00
_cell.angle_gamma   90.00
#
_symmetry.space_group_name_H-M   'P 1'
#
loop_
_entity.id
_entity.type
_entity.pdbx_description
1 polymer ?
#
loop_
_entity_poly.entity_id
_entity_poly.type
_entity_poly.pdbx_seq_one_letter_code
_entity_poly.pdbx_strand_id
1 'polypeptide(L)'
;QENGFDNVENKIKLKVKNNNEDYEITKILADFYRIEKKYDLAIKIYSELIKENPNDLWYTYYLRGICYEQSDNWHMAELDFLQSLKIKRNSPNVLNYLAYGWIERDIRIDESFVMLTEAYEENPDSHYILDSLAWAYFKKKDYVKAAELMEEVIDMVPGEAVSLDHLGDIYFAMNRKREAVYFWRQAKDLAKPEDEISDKIQIKLKEYDAS
;
A
#
# COMPACT_ATOMS: atom_id res chain seq x y z
N GLN A 1 6.51 -22.69 -16.05
CA GLN A 1 6.71 -21.73 -14.94
C GLN A 1 6.48 -22.35 -13.56
N GLU A 2 5.50 -23.25 -13.37
CA GLU A 2 5.25 -23.97 -12.10
C GLU A 2 6.47 -24.73 -11.54
N ASN A 3 7.25 -25.38 -12.40
CA ASN A 3 8.43 -26.15 -11.98
C ASN A 3 9.59 -25.31 -11.39
N GLY A 4 9.66 -24.03 -11.67
CA GLY A 4 10.70 -23.13 -11.10
C GLY A 4 10.38 -22.71 -9.67
N PHE A 5 9.12 -22.54 -9.38
CA PHE A 5 8.56 -22.08 -8.12
C PHE A 5 8.71 -23.11 -7.00
N ASP A 6 8.22 -24.33 -7.24
CA ASP A 6 8.33 -25.47 -6.33
C ASP A 6 9.82 -25.76 -5.97
N ASN A 7 10.72 -25.50 -6.90
CA ASN A 7 12.15 -25.69 -6.68
C ASN A 7 12.73 -24.63 -5.72
N VAL A 8 12.31 -23.36 -5.83
CA VAL A 8 12.77 -22.27 -4.94
C VAL A 8 12.19 -22.46 -3.54
N GLU A 9 10.88 -22.69 -3.42
CA GLU A 9 10.21 -22.94 -2.15
C GLU A 9 10.85 -24.13 -1.40
N ASN A 10 11.06 -25.24 -2.09
CA ASN A 10 11.68 -26.44 -1.50
C ASN A 10 13.13 -26.19 -1.05
N LYS A 11 13.91 -25.41 -1.81
CA LYS A 11 15.27 -25.04 -1.41
C LYS A 11 15.29 -24.18 -0.14
N ILE A 12 14.37 -23.20 -0.03
CA ILE A 12 14.27 -22.37 1.18
C ILE A 12 13.82 -23.21 2.37
N LYS A 13 12.78 -24.05 2.21
CA LYS A 13 12.31 -24.97 3.26
C LYS A 13 13.39 -25.93 3.75
N LEU A 14 14.19 -26.46 2.84
CA LEU A 14 15.34 -27.31 3.22
C LEU A 14 16.38 -26.55 4.03
N LYS A 15 16.66 -25.29 3.69
CA LYS A 15 17.58 -24.45 4.46
C LYS A 15 17.01 -24.13 5.85
N VAL A 16 15.73 -23.75 5.94
CA VAL A 16 15.04 -23.55 7.23
C VAL A 16 15.11 -24.80 8.10
N LYS A 17 14.84 -25.99 7.51
CA LYS A 17 14.87 -27.25 8.25
C LYS A 17 16.28 -27.62 8.78
N ASN A 18 17.31 -27.25 8.03
CA ASN A 18 18.70 -27.55 8.40
C ASN A 18 19.29 -26.54 9.39
N ASN A 19 18.71 -25.31 9.46
CA ASN A 19 19.14 -24.20 10.31
C ASN A 19 17.94 -23.67 11.10
N ASN A 20 17.30 -24.52 11.88
CA ASN A 20 16.00 -24.29 12.55
C ASN A 20 15.97 -23.07 13.52
N GLU A 21 17.12 -22.43 13.78
CA GLU A 21 17.28 -21.27 14.66
C GLU A 21 17.72 -19.99 13.89
N ASP A 22 17.79 -20.06 12.55
CA ASP A 22 18.22 -18.92 11.75
C ASP A 22 17.01 -18.03 11.39
N TYR A 23 16.86 -16.97 12.17
CA TYR A 23 15.84 -15.94 11.99
C TYR A 23 15.79 -15.40 10.55
N GLU A 24 16.96 -15.11 9.96
CA GLU A 24 17.04 -14.52 8.62
C GLU A 24 16.53 -15.47 7.54
N ILE A 25 16.86 -16.75 7.62
CA ILE A 25 16.39 -17.75 6.65
C ILE A 25 14.87 -17.95 6.77
N THR A 26 14.35 -18.00 8.00
CA THR A 26 12.92 -18.14 8.26
C THR A 26 12.16 -16.91 7.78
N LYS A 27 12.74 -15.71 7.96
CA LYS A 27 12.19 -14.46 7.44
C LYS A 27 12.15 -14.43 5.92
N ILE A 28 13.21 -14.91 5.23
CA ILE A 28 13.21 -15.03 3.76
C ILE A 28 12.06 -15.92 3.27
N LEU A 29 11.72 -17.01 3.98
CA LEU A 29 10.57 -17.84 3.62
C LEU A 29 9.24 -17.08 3.77
N ALA A 30 9.09 -16.31 4.84
CA ALA A 30 7.90 -15.47 5.03
C ALA A 30 7.78 -14.41 3.94
N ASP A 31 8.89 -13.71 3.61
CA ASP A 31 8.96 -12.72 2.54
C ASP A 31 8.61 -13.35 1.18
N PHE A 32 9.11 -14.56 0.91
CA PHE A 32 8.77 -15.31 -0.29
C PHE A 32 7.25 -15.55 -0.39
N TYR A 33 6.61 -16.05 0.68
CA TYR A 33 5.17 -16.27 0.67
C TYR A 33 4.37 -14.96 0.53
N ARG A 34 4.84 -13.86 1.13
CA ARG A 34 4.20 -12.54 0.97
C ARG A 34 4.24 -12.06 -0.48
N ILE A 35 5.40 -12.17 -1.14
CA ILE A 35 5.57 -11.80 -2.56
C ILE A 35 4.69 -12.67 -3.46
N GLU A 36 4.54 -13.95 -3.11
CA GLU A 36 3.67 -14.89 -3.82
C GLU A 36 2.19 -14.76 -3.46
N LYS A 37 1.82 -13.72 -2.72
CA LYS A 37 0.44 -13.49 -2.25
C LYS A 37 -0.15 -14.65 -1.43
N LYS A 38 0.69 -15.54 -0.89
CA LYS A 38 0.32 -16.62 0.04
C LYS A 38 0.30 -16.07 1.47
N TYR A 39 -0.56 -15.09 1.71
CA TYR A 39 -0.54 -14.25 2.93
C TYR A 39 -0.71 -15.05 4.21
N ASP A 40 -1.60 -16.06 4.24
CA ASP A 40 -1.81 -16.90 5.43
C ASP A 40 -0.52 -17.62 5.88
N LEU A 41 0.27 -18.11 4.92
CA LEU A 41 1.53 -18.77 5.21
C LEU A 41 2.58 -17.78 5.71
N ALA A 42 2.64 -16.58 5.10
CA ALA A 42 3.51 -15.51 5.55
C ALA A 42 3.16 -15.05 6.97
N ILE A 43 1.88 -14.80 7.25
CA ILE A 43 1.36 -14.40 8.57
C ILE A 43 1.75 -15.41 9.65
N LYS A 44 1.61 -16.71 9.35
CA LYS A 44 1.97 -17.77 10.29
C LYS A 44 3.45 -17.68 10.66
N ILE A 45 4.33 -17.57 9.67
CA ILE A 45 5.78 -17.54 9.90
C ILE A 45 6.20 -16.24 10.61
N TYR A 46 5.70 -15.07 10.17
CA TYR A 46 5.97 -13.82 10.88
C TYR A 46 5.50 -13.87 12.34
N SER A 47 4.37 -14.56 12.61
CA SER A 47 3.85 -14.71 13.97
C SER A 47 4.74 -15.60 14.85
N GLU A 48 5.37 -16.62 14.28
CA GLU A 48 6.36 -17.47 14.96
C GLU A 48 7.64 -16.63 15.24
N LEU A 49 8.15 -15.91 14.26
CA LEU A 49 9.32 -15.02 14.42
C LEU A 49 9.12 -13.96 15.50
N ILE A 50 7.91 -13.36 15.58
CA ILE A 50 7.57 -12.37 16.61
C ILE A 50 7.59 -12.99 18.02
N LYS A 51 7.23 -14.25 18.19
CA LYS A 51 7.23 -14.92 19.48
C LYS A 51 8.64 -15.29 19.94
N GLU A 52 9.49 -15.71 19.00
CA GLU A 52 10.81 -16.25 19.29
C GLU A 52 11.86 -15.16 19.52
N ASN A 53 11.70 -14.00 18.87
CA ASN A 53 12.73 -12.95 18.90
C ASN A 53 12.11 -11.57 19.19
N PRO A 54 11.98 -11.17 20.46
CA PRO A 54 11.28 -9.93 20.83
C PRO A 54 12.07 -8.63 20.57
N ASN A 55 13.30 -8.68 20.07
CA ASN A 55 14.15 -7.51 19.86
C ASN A 55 14.10 -7.04 18.39
N ASP A 56 13.84 -5.77 18.18
CA ASP A 56 13.79 -5.07 16.86
C ASP A 56 12.79 -5.62 15.85
N LEU A 57 11.58 -5.91 16.32
CA LEU A 57 10.52 -6.52 15.52
C LEU A 57 9.66 -5.52 14.73
N TRP A 58 9.99 -4.23 14.74
CA TRP A 58 9.17 -3.23 14.06
C TRP A 58 8.92 -3.60 12.58
N TYR A 59 9.95 -4.11 11.90
CA TYR A 59 9.85 -4.47 10.48
C TYR A 59 9.04 -5.76 10.26
N THR A 60 9.14 -6.73 11.18
CA THR A 60 8.34 -7.96 11.10
C THR A 60 6.86 -7.70 11.36
N TYR A 61 6.52 -6.81 12.32
CA TYR A 61 5.15 -6.32 12.50
C TYR A 61 4.66 -5.60 11.24
N TYR A 62 5.47 -4.71 10.66
CA TYR A 62 5.11 -4.01 9.43
C TYR A 62 4.79 -4.96 8.28
N LEU A 63 5.63 -5.96 8.02
CA LEU A 63 5.42 -6.93 6.93
C LEU A 63 4.21 -7.84 7.19
N ARG A 64 3.97 -8.23 8.45
CA ARG A 64 2.76 -8.99 8.80
C ARG A 64 1.50 -8.12 8.67
N GLY A 65 1.59 -6.87 9.05
CA GLY A 65 0.52 -5.88 8.85
C GLY A 65 0.12 -5.75 7.39
N ILE A 66 1.10 -5.68 6.46
CA ILE A 66 0.83 -5.71 5.01
C ILE A 66 0.08 -7.00 4.62
N CYS A 67 0.50 -8.16 5.12
CA CYS A 67 -0.18 -9.41 4.81
C CYS A 67 -1.62 -9.43 5.32
N TYR A 68 -1.88 -8.89 6.50
CA TYR A 68 -3.24 -8.77 7.04
C TYR A 68 -4.09 -7.81 6.19
N GLU A 69 -3.55 -6.67 5.80
CA GLU A 69 -4.24 -5.70 4.96
C GLU A 69 -4.61 -6.31 3.60
N GLN A 70 -3.68 -6.97 2.94
CA GLN A 70 -3.87 -7.66 1.66
C GLN A 70 -4.80 -8.89 1.75
N SER A 71 -5.14 -9.33 2.97
CA SER A 71 -6.11 -10.40 3.27
C SER A 71 -7.44 -9.85 3.79
N ASP A 72 -7.74 -8.57 3.55
CA ASP A 72 -8.95 -7.88 4.04
C ASP A 72 -9.11 -7.87 5.57
N ASN A 73 -8.05 -8.11 6.32
CA ASN A 73 -8.08 -8.10 7.78
C ASN A 73 -7.48 -6.80 8.34
N TRP A 74 -8.16 -5.69 8.04
CA TRP A 74 -7.69 -4.36 8.45
C TRP A 74 -7.47 -4.23 9.96
N HIS A 75 -8.33 -4.82 10.78
CA HIS A 75 -8.19 -4.71 12.24
C HIS A 75 -6.83 -5.25 12.73
N MET A 76 -6.40 -6.40 12.22
CA MET A 76 -5.09 -6.96 12.56
C MET A 76 -3.94 -6.18 11.93
N ALA A 77 -4.12 -5.67 10.72
CA ALA A 77 -3.15 -4.80 10.05
C ALA A 77 -2.88 -3.53 10.86
N GLU A 78 -3.93 -2.83 11.29
CA GLU A 78 -3.85 -1.62 12.11
C GLU A 78 -3.09 -1.89 13.42
N LEU A 79 -3.41 -2.98 14.12
CA LEU A 79 -2.69 -3.36 15.35
C LEU A 79 -1.19 -3.57 15.11
N ASP A 80 -0.83 -4.23 14.03
CA ASP A 80 0.56 -4.49 13.67
C ASP A 80 1.30 -3.22 13.26
N PHE A 81 0.68 -2.35 12.46
CA PHE A 81 1.29 -1.05 12.11
C PHE A 81 1.48 -0.16 13.34
N LEU A 82 0.50 -0.09 14.23
CA LEU A 82 0.62 0.64 15.49
C LEU A 82 1.73 0.06 16.39
N GLN A 83 1.86 -1.26 16.47
CA GLN A 83 2.93 -1.90 17.22
C GLN A 83 4.30 -1.64 16.58
N SER A 84 4.39 -1.65 15.25
CA SER A 84 5.59 -1.28 14.51
C SER A 84 6.04 0.15 14.83
N LEU A 85 5.11 1.13 14.80
CA LEU A 85 5.39 2.53 15.12
C LEU A 85 5.72 2.75 16.61
N LYS A 86 5.20 1.92 17.50
CA LYS A 86 5.58 1.97 18.92
C LYS A 86 7.05 1.64 19.14
N ILE A 87 7.61 0.74 18.31
CA ILE A 87 9.02 0.33 18.35
C ILE A 87 9.89 1.33 17.56
N LYS A 88 9.45 1.68 16.35
CA LYS A 88 10.15 2.62 15.47
C LYS A 88 9.19 3.72 14.99
N ARG A 89 9.14 4.80 15.74
CA ARG A 89 8.14 5.87 15.60
C ARG A 89 8.15 6.53 14.22
N ASN A 90 9.32 6.81 13.67
CA ASN A 90 9.50 7.60 12.45
C ASN A 90 9.85 6.69 11.27
N SER A 91 9.03 5.68 10.99
CA SER A 91 9.19 4.85 9.80
C SER A 91 8.25 5.35 8.69
N PRO A 92 8.76 6.04 7.63
CA PRO A 92 7.89 6.65 6.63
C PRO A 92 6.93 5.65 5.98
N ASN A 93 7.42 4.44 5.71
CA ASN A 93 6.60 3.40 5.11
C ASN A 93 5.45 2.95 6.02
N VAL A 94 5.72 2.79 7.33
CA VAL A 94 4.68 2.35 8.28
C VAL A 94 3.66 3.47 8.51
N LEU A 95 4.13 4.72 8.65
CA LEU A 95 3.26 5.90 8.72
C LEU A 95 2.34 5.97 7.51
N ASN A 96 2.90 5.79 6.30
CA ASN A 96 2.15 5.81 5.06
C ASN A 96 1.07 4.70 5.00
N TYR A 97 1.43 3.44 5.26
CA TYR A 97 0.48 2.33 5.20
C TYR A 97 -0.68 2.49 6.20
N LEU A 98 -0.37 2.88 7.43
CA LEU A 98 -1.40 3.08 8.45
C LEU A 98 -2.31 4.26 8.10
N ALA A 99 -1.73 5.39 7.73
CA ALA A 99 -2.48 6.60 7.41
C ALA A 99 -3.34 6.43 6.16
N TYR A 100 -2.78 5.84 5.09
CA TYR A 100 -3.53 5.54 3.87
C TYR A 100 -4.69 4.58 4.14
N GLY A 101 -4.46 3.52 4.93
CA GLY A 101 -5.50 2.59 5.31
C GLY A 101 -6.65 3.22 6.12
N TRP A 102 -6.38 4.23 6.95
CA TRP A 102 -7.42 5.02 7.61
C TRP A 102 -8.17 5.93 6.62
N ILE A 103 -7.45 6.57 5.69
CA ILE A 103 -8.03 7.46 4.68
C ILE A 103 -9.00 6.71 3.76
N GLU A 104 -8.63 5.52 3.31
CA GLU A 104 -9.49 4.69 2.46
C GLU A 104 -10.79 4.25 3.16
N ARG A 105 -10.77 4.23 4.49
CA ARG A 105 -11.92 3.89 5.32
C ARG A 105 -12.67 5.10 5.87
N ASP A 106 -12.30 6.32 5.42
CA ASP A 106 -12.85 7.60 5.88
C ASP A 106 -12.81 7.78 7.41
N ILE A 107 -11.76 7.25 8.05
CA ILE A 107 -11.53 7.38 9.49
C ILE A 107 -10.22 8.13 9.77
N ARG A 108 -10.14 8.85 10.88
CA ARG A 108 -8.94 9.53 11.38
C ARG A 108 -8.23 10.40 10.34
N ILE A 109 -8.97 11.10 9.48
CA ILE A 109 -8.41 11.87 8.34
C ILE A 109 -7.38 12.91 8.80
N ASP A 110 -7.63 13.64 9.88
CA ASP A 110 -6.70 14.67 10.38
C ASP A 110 -5.42 14.05 10.94
N GLU A 111 -5.52 12.93 11.64
CA GLU A 111 -4.37 12.18 12.16
C GLU A 111 -3.54 11.60 11.01
N SER A 112 -4.20 11.01 10.01
CA SER A 112 -3.58 10.51 8.80
C SER A 112 -2.82 11.59 8.05
N PHE A 113 -3.41 12.77 7.92
CA PHE A 113 -2.78 13.91 7.27
C PHE A 113 -1.46 14.30 7.96
N VAL A 114 -1.44 14.37 9.30
CA VAL A 114 -0.21 14.65 10.06
C VAL A 114 0.84 13.57 9.82
N MET A 115 0.45 12.30 9.88
CA MET A 115 1.36 11.18 9.67
C MET A 115 1.95 11.14 8.24
N LEU A 116 1.14 11.45 7.23
CA LEU A 116 1.61 11.51 5.83
C LEU A 116 2.53 12.70 5.59
N THR A 117 2.27 13.83 6.24
CA THR A 117 3.17 14.98 6.20
C THR A 117 4.52 14.62 6.80
N GLU A 118 4.54 13.99 7.99
CA GLU A 118 5.77 13.49 8.63
C GLU A 118 6.50 12.46 7.74
N ALA A 119 5.77 11.53 7.14
CA ALA A 119 6.34 10.53 6.24
C ALA A 119 6.97 11.16 4.99
N TYR A 120 6.32 12.18 4.42
CA TYR A 120 6.83 12.91 3.24
C TYR A 120 8.07 13.75 3.58
N GLU A 121 8.10 14.41 4.73
CA GLU A 121 9.28 15.16 5.19
C GLU A 121 10.52 14.25 5.35
N GLU A 122 10.33 13.01 5.82
CA GLU A 122 11.41 12.03 5.99
C GLU A 122 11.82 11.34 4.67
N ASN A 123 10.94 11.27 3.67
CA ASN A 123 11.20 10.63 2.38
C ASN A 123 10.49 11.34 1.21
N PRO A 124 10.94 12.55 0.84
CA PRO A 124 10.26 13.37 -0.16
C PRO A 124 10.32 12.81 -1.59
N ASP A 125 11.27 11.92 -1.88
CA ASP A 125 11.41 11.31 -3.21
C ASP A 125 10.47 10.10 -3.43
N SER A 126 9.63 9.79 -2.45
CA SER A 126 8.71 8.66 -2.52
C SER A 126 7.38 9.05 -3.16
N HIS A 127 7.19 8.68 -4.44
CA HIS A 127 5.95 8.94 -5.17
C HIS A 127 4.70 8.36 -4.47
N TYR A 128 4.78 7.17 -3.86
CA TYR A 128 3.64 6.56 -3.19
C TYR A 128 3.28 7.24 -1.86
N ILE A 129 4.24 7.87 -1.15
CA ILE A 129 3.93 8.71 0.01
C ILE A 129 3.30 10.02 -0.44
N LEU A 130 3.80 10.60 -1.53
CA LEU A 130 3.26 11.82 -2.12
C LEU A 130 1.84 11.60 -2.65
N ASP A 131 1.55 10.46 -3.30
CA ASP A 131 0.19 10.05 -3.71
C ASP A 131 -0.75 10.01 -2.49
N SER A 132 -0.36 9.30 -1.43
CA SER A 132 -1.16 9.21 -0.21
C SER A 132 -1.40 10.57 0.44
N LEU A 133 -0.42 11.48 0.42
CA LEU A 133 -0.56 12.84 0.94
C LEU A 133 -1.52 13.66 0.06
N ALA A 134 -1.41 13.56 -1.28
CA ALA A 134 -2.35 14.18 -2.20
C ALA A 134 -3.78 13.67 -1.97
N TRP A 135 -3.94 12.37 -1.74
CA TRP A 135 -5.24 11.77 -1.41
C TRP A 135 -5.78 12.26 -0.06
N ALA A 136 -4.91 12.49 0.94
CA ALA A 136 -5.32 13.13 2.19
C ALA A 136 -5.84 14.56 1.99
N TYR A 137 -5.20 15.37 1.14
CA TYR A 137 -5.72 16.69 0.76
C TYR A 137 -7.08 16.59 0.07
N PHE A 138 -7.26 15.63 -0.84
CA PHE A 138 -8.54 15.35 -1.48
C PHE A 138 -9.65 15.07 -0.45
N LYS A 139 -9.41 14.19 0.52
CA LYS A 139 -10.36 13.87 1.60
C LYS A 139 -10.67 15.07 2.49
N LYS A 140 -9.70 15.97 2.66
CA LYS A 140 -9.90 17.27 3.36
C LYS A 140 -10.58 18.33 2.47
N LYS A 141 -10.91 18.01 1.21
CA LYS A 141 -11.54 18.88 0.21
C LYS A 141 -10.66 20.05 -0.25
N ASP A 142 -9.37 20.00 -0.02
CA ASP A 142 -8.38 20.89 -0.63
C ASP A 142 -7.97 20.33 -2.01
N TYR A 143 -8.91 20.40 -2.95
CA TYR A 143 -8.75 19.79 -4.27
C TYR A 143 -7.63 20.45 -5.09
N VAL A 144 -7.35 21.73 -4.85
CA VAL A 144 -6.29 22.44 -5.57
C VAL A 144 -4.95 21.86 -5.17
N LYS A 145 -4.69 21.74 -3.86
CA LYS A 145 -3.44 21.17 -3.37
C LYS A 145 -3.31 19.69 -3.71
N ALA A 146 -4.42 18.95 -3.64
CA ALA A 146 -4.46 17.54 -4.06
C ALA A 146 -4.06 17.38 -5.53
N ALA A 147 -4.57 18.22 -6.44
CA ALA A 147 -4.22 18.18 -7.85
C ALA A 147 -2.74 18.50 -8.09
N GLU A 148 -2.21 19.56 -7.48
CA GLU A 148 -0.79 19.92 -7.58
C GLU A 148 0.14 18.75 -7.23
N LEU A 149 -0.11 18.11 -6.08
CA LEU A 149 0.71 17.00 -5.62
C LEU A 149 0.53 15.73 -6.48
N MET A 150 -0.69 15.45 -6.93
CA MET A 150 -0.95 14.28 -7.77
C MET A 150 -0.38 14.44 -9.18
N GLU A 151 -0.36 15.66 -9.73
CA GLU A 151 0.33 15.97 -10.98
C GLU A 151 1.85 15.73 -10.83
N GLU A 152 2.45 16.11 -9.70
CA GLU A 152 3.85 15.82 -9.38
C GLU A 152 4.12 14.30 -9.30
N VAL A 153 3.22 13.52 -8.67
CA VAL A 153 3.32 12.05 -8.66
C VAL A 153 3.37 11.48 -10.07
N ILE A 154 2.50 11.96 -10.96
CA ILE A 154 2.45 11.48 -12.34
C ILE A 154 3.72 11.86 -13.11
N ASP A 155 4.29 13.02 -12.84
CA ASP A 155 5.58 13.42 -13.42
C ASP A 155 6.74 12.54 -12.93
N MET A 156 6.70 12.11 -11.66
CA MET A 156 7.69 11.19 -11.10
C MET A 156 7.58 9.77 -11.67
N VAL A 157 6.33 9.27 -11.81
CA VAL A 157 6.06 7.89 -12.29
C VAL A 157 4.95 7.90 -13.35
N PRO A 158 5.27 8.27 -14.58
CA PRO A 158 4.28 8.27 -15.67
C PRO A 158 3.70 6.87 -15.90
N GLY A 159 2.40 6.77 -15.93
CA GLY A 159 1.70 5.53 -16.28
C GLY A 159 1.33 4.64 -15.09
N GLU A 160 1.41 5.12 -13.86
CA GLU A 160 0.85 4.43 -12.71
C GLU A 160 -0.68 4.60 -12.69
N ALA A 161 -1.40 3.48 -12.88
CA ALA A 161 -2.84 3.50 -13.09
C ALA A 161 -3.62 4.03 -11.89
N VAL A 162 -3.19 3.71 -10.67
CA VAL A 162 -3.85 4.15 -9.42
C VAL A 162 -3.77 5.67 -9.27
N SER A 163 -2.59 6.26 -9.46
CA SER A 163 -2.39 7.71 -9.36
C SER A 163 -3.16 8.48 -10.44
N LEU A 164 -3.26 7.92 -11.66
CA LEU A 164 -4.09 8.48 -12.72
C LEU A 164 -5.60 8.43 -12.38
N ASP A 165 -6.06 7.36 -11.72
CA ASP A 165 -7.44 7.25 -11.24
C ASP A 165 -7.72 8.29 -10.15
N HIS A 166 -6.82 8.45 -9.18
CA HIS A 166 -6.89 9.47 -8.14
C HIS A 166 -6.93 10.89 -8.74
N LEU A 167 -6.08 11.21 -9.73
CA LEU A 167 -6.11 12.52 -10.37
C LEU A 167 -7.44 12.76 -11.10
N GLY A 168 -7.98 11.72 -11.73
CA GLY A 168 -9.32 11.77 -12.33
C GLY A 168 -10.40 12.13 -11.31
N ASP A 169 -10.38 11.51 -10.12
CA ASP A 169 -11.32 11.79 -9.03
C ASP A 169 -11.17 13.23 -8.50
N ILE A 170 -9.94 13.70 -8.35
CA ILE A 170 -9.62 15.05 -7.92
C ILE A 170 -10.18 16.07 -8.93
N TYR A 171 -9.92 15.90 -10.23
CA TYR A 171 -10.46 16.80 -11.26
C TYR A 171 -11.97 16.75 -11.35
N PHE A 172 -12.57 15.59 -11.14
CA PHE A 172 -14.03 15.50 -11.10
C PHE A 172 -14.62 16.31 -9.94
N ALA A 173 -14.02 16.23 -8.75
CA ALA A 173 -14.42 17.04 -7.60
C ALA A 173 -14.23 18.56 -7.83
N MET A 174 -13.25 18.94 -8.65
CA MET A 174 -13.04 20.33 -9.09
C MET A 174 -14.00 20.78 -10.21
N ASN A 175 -14.97 19.95 -10.62
CA ASN A 175 -15.84 20.15 -11.76
C ASN A 175 -15.10 20.26 -13.13
N ARG A 176 -13.88 19.76 -13.21
CA ARG A 176 -13.05 19.64 -14.42
C ARG A 176 -13.33 18.31 -15.11
N LYS A 177 -14.58 18.12 -15.51
CA LYS A 177 -15.11 16.83 -15.96
C LYS A 177 -14.38 16.23 -17.17
N ARG A 178 -13.90 17.05 -18.11
CA ARG A 178 -13.18 16.58 -19.31
C ARG A 178 -11.82 15.99 -18.96
N GLU A 179 -11.11 16.66 -18.08
CA GLU A 179 -9.83 16.19 -17.57
C GLU A 179 -10.01 14.92 -16.72
N ALA A 180 -11.02 14.86 -15.89
CA ALA A 180 -11.34 13.66 -15.12
C ALA A 180 -11.51 12.42 -16.03
N VAL A 181 -12.34 12.53 -17.08
CA VAL A 181 -12.57 11.46 -18.05
C VAL A 181 -11.29 11.08 -18.79
N TYR A 182 -10.45 12.05 -19.12
CA TYR A 182 -9.16 11.80 -19.77
C TYR A 182 -8.26 10.92 -18.90
N PHE A 183 -8.09 11.27 -17.62
CA PHE A 183 -7.24 10.52 -16.70
C PHE A 183 -7.83 9.16 -16.34
N TRP A 184 -9.12 9.03 -16.12
CA TRP A 184 -9.77 7.74 -15.90
C TRP A 184 -9.63 6.78 -17.09
N ARG A 185 -9.69 7.29 -18.33
CA ARG A 185 -9.43 6.44 -19.51
C ARG A 185 -7.99 5.97 -19.56
N GLN A 186 -7.03 6.84 -19.30
CA GLN A 186 -5.63 6.44 -19.24
C GLN A 186 -5.39 5.41 -18.12
N ALA A 187 -5.93 5.66 -16.92
CA ALA A 187 -5.85 4.72 -15.81
C ALA A 187 -6.40 3.34 -16.21
N LYS A 188 -7.56 3.31 -16.87
CA LYS A 188 -8.18 2.07 -17.33
C LYS A 188 -7.31 1.31 -18.35
N ASP A 189 -6.70 2.03 -19.30
CA ASP A 189 -5.86 1.44 -20.35
C ASP A 189 -4.54 0.88 -19.80
N LEU A 190 -4.06 1.40 -18.67
CA LEU A 190 -2.82 1.01 -18.03
C LEU A 190 -3.02 0.07 -16.83
N ALA A 191 -4.26 -0.03 -16.30
CA ALA A 191 -4.57 -0.84 -15.14
C ALA A 191 -4.23 -2.33 -15.36
N LYS A 192 -3.52 -2.90 -14.42
CA LYS A 192 -3.21 -4.33 -14.34
C LYS A 192 -4.26 -5.03 -13.47
N PRO A 193 -4.42 -6.36 -13.60
CA PRO A 193 -5.36 -7.11 -12.76
C PRO A 193 -5.14 -6.91 -11.25
N GLU A 194 -3.89 -6.75 -10.83
CA GLU A 194 -3.52 -6.53 -9.44
C GLU A 194 -3.89 -5.16 -8.87
N ASP A 195 -4.16 -4.16 -9.73
CA ASP A 195 -4.53 -2.81 -9.29
C ASP A 195 -5.99 -2.74 -8.81
N GLU A 196 -6.86 -3.68 -9.24
CA GLU A 196 -8.27 -3.83 -8.84
C GLU A 196 -9.15 -2.59 -9.05
N ILE A 197 -8.74 -1.69 -9.97
CA ILE A 197 -9.42 -0.41 -10.24
C ILE A 197 -10.27 -0.38 -11.51
N SER A 198 -10.06 -1.33 -12.44
CA SER A 198 -10.69 -1.32 -13.77
C SER A 198 -12.21 -1.25 -13.71
N ASP A 199 -12.84 -2.03 -12.83
CA ASP A 199 -14.31 -2.04 -12.69
C ASP A 199 -14.81 -0.74 -12.06
N LYS A 200 -14.10 -0.21 -11.08
CA LYS A 200 -14.42 1.08 -10.43
C LYS A 200 -14.38 2.21 -11.45
N ILE A 201 -13.33 2.28 -12.26
CA ILE A 201 -13.18 3.28 -13.33
C ILE A 201 -14.30 3.14 -14.36
N GLN A 202 -14.68 1.92 -14.72
CA GLN A 202 -15.76 1.70 -15.67
C GLN A 202 -17.11 2.21 -15.16
N ILE A 203 -17.38 2.10 -13.86
CA ILE A 203 -18.57 2.66 -13.23
C ILE A 203 -18.53 4.19 -13.32
N LYS A 204 -17.41 4.82 -12.92
CA LYS A 204 -17.23 6.29 -13.00
C LYS A 204 -17.49 6.83 -14.41
N LEU A 205 -16.93 6.18 -15.43
CA LEU A 205 -17.10 6.58 -16.82
C LEU A 205 -18.56 6.44 -17.30
N LYS A 206 -19.27 5.37 -16.91
CA LYS A 206 -20.68 5.18 -17.24
C LYS A 206 -21.58 6.22 -16.58
N GLU A 207 -21.33 6.56 -15.33
CA GLU A 207 -22.09 7.58 -14.60
C GLU A 207 -21.89 8.97 -15.22
N TYR A 208 -20.69 9.26 -15.72
CA TYR A 208 -20.43 10.49 -16.46
C TYR A 208 -21.18 10.55 -17.80
N ASP A 209 -21.15 9.46 -18.58
CA ASP A 209 -21.81 9.42 -19.89
C ASP A 209 -23.36 9.49 -19.78
N ALA A 210 -23.91 9.16 -18.59
CA ALA A 210 -25.34 9.22 -18.30
C ALA A 210 -25.80 10.57 -17.72
N SER A 211 -24.88 11.49 -17.41
CA SER A 211 -25.13 12.81 -16.78
C SER A 211 -25.04 13.95 -17.80
#